data_05aa4cdbbd6c00b16b0fc9821a115749
#
_entry.id   05aa4cdbbd6c00b16b0fc9821a115749
#
_cell.length_a   1.000
_cell.length_b   1.000
_cell.length_c   1.000
_cell.angle_alpha   90.00
_cell.angle_beta   90.00
_cell.angle_gamma   90.00
#
_symmetry.space_group_name_H-M   'P 1'
#
loop_
_entity.id
_entity.type
_entity.pdbx_description
1 polymer ?
#
loop_
_entity_poly.entity_id
_entity_poly.type
_entity_poly.pdbx_seq_one_letter_code
_entity_poly.pdbx_strand_id
1 'polypeptide(L)'
;MEKLDNQALTRFERLWKIEGDKLLRANIIPSAVKDGEIYPVDYCISTIARLIQQPHGAEVVCGIRNALSELFEAADTQFIYPDESLHVSLLGCTQRKNTNVFEHAQINKIKHICIKEIEKKEPAEIILRGIGIVGNQIFIQGFPQNRNWEELRVSLGEELVNSGE
;
A
#
# COMPACT_ATOMS: atom_id res chain seq x y z
N MET A 1 -14.42 7.30 -21.27
CA MET A 1 -12.98 7.36 -20.95
C MET A 1 -12.86 8.02 -19.59
N GLU A 2 -12.61 7.21 -18.57
CA GLU A 2 -12.51 7.66 -17.18
C GLU A 2 -11.36 8.66 -17.04
N LYS A 3 -11.64 9.80 -16.42
CA LYS A 3 -10.60 10.77 -16.07
C LYS A 3 -9.77 10.21 -14.92
N LEU A 4 -8.57 9.75 -15.20
CA LEU A 4 -7.61 9.46 -14.16
C LEU A 4 -7.26 10.76 -13.41
N ASP A 5 -7.07 10.64 -12.10
CA ASP A 5 -6.59 11.76 -11.30
C ASP A 5 -5.19 12.18 -11.78
N ASN A 6 -5.09 13.37 -12.33
CA ASN A 6 -3.83 13.91 -12.86
C ASN A 6 -2.74 14.03 -11.78
N GLN A 7 -3.12 14.24 -10.52
CA GLN A 7 -2.15 14.30 -9.41
C GLN A 7 -1.56 12.93 -9.12
N ALA A 8 -2.41 11.88 -9.10
CA ALA A 8 -1.95 10.52 -8.92
C ALA A 8 -1.05 10.09 -10.08
N LEU A 9 -1.41 10.41 -11.32
CA LEU A 9 -0.60 10.11 -12.49
C LEU A 9 0.78 10.77 -12.39
N THR A 10 0.84 12.08 -12.13
CA THR A 10 2.10 12.83 -11.95
C THR A 10 2.96 12.23 -10.82
N ARG A 11 2.34 11.79 -9.71
CA ARG A 11 3.03 11.13 -8.61
C ARG A 11 3.66 9.80 -9.06
N PHE A 12 2.94 8.98 -9.79
CA PHE A 12 3.45 7.70 -10.28
C PHE A 12 4.56 7.87 -11.33
N GLU A 13 4.43 8.83 -12.25
CA GLU A 13 5.47 9.17 -13.20
C GLU A 13 6.77 9.63 -12.51
N ARG A 14 6.64 10.45 -11.46
CA ARG A 14 7.78 10.87 -10.64
C ARG A 14 8.43 9.68 -9.92
N LEU A 15 7.65 8.77 -9.36
CA LEU A 15 8.17 7.55 -8.73
C LEU A 15 8.91 6.69 -9.75
N TRP A 16 8.34 6.47 -10.93
CA TRP A 16 9.00 5.74 -12.00
C TRP A 16 10.33 6.36 -12.40
N LYS A 17 10.39 7.68 -12.52
CA LYS A 17 11.64 8.36 -12.86
C LYS A 17 12.72 8.16 -11.80
N ILE A 18 12.37 8.24 -10.52
CA ILE A 18 13.32 8.09 -9.40
C ILE A 18 13.76 6.63 -9.24
N GLU A 19 12.83 5.72 -9.19
CA GLU A 19 13.09 4.31 -8.87
C GLU A 19 13.57 3.53 -10.12
N GLY A 20 13.09 3.90 -11.31
CA GLY A 20 13.56 3.33 -12.57
C GLY A 20 15.05 3.61 -12.82
N ASP A 21 15.54 4.79 -12.48
CA ASP A 21 16.98 5.10 -12.55
C ASP A 21 17.80 4.24 -11.58
N LYS A 22 17.30 3.96 -10.40
CA LYS A 22 17.93 3.05 -9.42
C LYS A 22 17.98 1.63 -9.96
N LEU A 23 16.86 1.16 -10.55
CA LEU A 23 16.74 -0.16 -11.14
C LEU A 23 17.77 -0.34 -12.27
N LEU A 24 17.84 0.62 -13.21
CA LEU A 24 18.76 0.59 -14.34
C LEU A 24 20.23 0.61 -13.91
N ARG A 25 20.54 1.20 -12.75
CA ARG A 25 21.91 1.25 -12.21
C ARG A 25 22.22 0.05 -11.30
N ALA A 26 21.35 -0.95 -11.20
CA ALA A 26 21.45 -2.05 -10.25
C ALA A 26 21.64 -1.60 -8.78
N ASN A 27 21.17 -0.39 -8.46
CA ASN A 27 21.29 0.21 -7.14
C ASN A 27 20.02 -0.04 -6.32
N ILE A 28 19.56 -1.30 -6.39
CA ILE A 28 18.40 -1.79 -5.62
C ILE A 28 18.96 -2.31 -4.30
N ILE A 29 18.39 -1.84 -3.21
CA ILE A 29 18.62 -2.47 -1.90
C ILE A 29 18.06 -3.87 -2.00
N PRO A 30 18.87 -4.92 -1.84
CA PRO A 30 18.38 -6.29 -1.88
C PRO A 30 17.21 -6.42 -0.91
N SER A 31 16.16 -7.05 -1.36
CA SER A 31 15.02 -7.27 -0.50
C SER A 31 15.42 -8.09 0.71
N ALA A 32 14.77 -7.82 1.80
CA ALA A 32 14.78 -8.68 2.97
C ALA A 32 14.04 -10.01 2.70
N VAL A 33 14.15 -10.58 1.49
CA VAL A 33 13.65 -11.92 1.16
C VAL A 33 14.82 -12.86 1.14
N LYS A 34 14.77 -13.87 2.00
CA LYS A 34 15.74 -14.94 2.07
C LYS A 34 14.98 -16.25 2.25
N ASP A 35 15.31 -17.26 1.44
CA ASP A 35 14.69 -18.59 1.49
C ASP A 35 13.15 -18.57 1.40
N GLY A 36 12.60 -17.63 0.59
CA GLY A 36 11.16 -17.46 0.42
C GLY A 36 10.45 -16.72 1.56
N GLU A 37 11.17 -16.25 2.58
CA GLU A 37 10.62 -15.49 3.71
C GLU A 37 11.00 -14.02 3.65
N ILE A 38 10.11 -13.15 4.14
CA ILE A 38 10.38 -11.71 4.27
C ILE A 38 11.01 -11.45 5.63
N TYR A 39 12.16 -10.78 5.60
CA TYR A 39 12.80 -10.21 6.80
C TYR A 39 12.61 -8.70 6.79
N PRO A 40 11.59 -8.15 7.45
CA PRO A 40 11.37 -6.72 7.48
C PRO A 40 12.50 -6.01 8.22
N VAL A 41 13.00 -4.93 7.62
CA VAL A 41 14.05 -4.10 8.21
C VAL A 41 13.48 -3.00 9.12
N ASP A 42 12.20 -2.69 8.92
CA ASP A 42 11.48 -1.71 9.73
C ASP A 42 9.99 -2.08 9.85
N TYR A 43 9.35 -1.57 10.89
CA TYR A 43 7.96 -1.83 11.22
C TYR A 43 7.20 -0.52 11.44
N CYS A 44 5.95 -0.48 11.01
CA CYS A 44 5.03 0.60 11.33
C CYS A 44 3.60 0.04 11.46
N ILE A 45 2.75 0.77 12.16
CA ILE A 45 1.31 0.53 12.11
C ILE A 45 0.76 1.27 10.91
N SER A 46 -0.02 0.60 10.07
CA SER A 46 -0.64 1.19 8.89
C SER A 46 -2.12 0.88 8.83
N THR A 47 -2.89 1.84 8.33
CA THR A 47 -4.28 1.60 7.95
C THR A 47 -4.33 1.10 6.52
N ILE A 48 -5.00 -0.02 6.31
CA ILE A 48 -5.11 -0.70 5.01
C ILE A 48 -6.56 -1.06 4.70
N ALA A 49 -6.90 -1.14 3.42
CA ALA A 49 -8.12 -1.75 2.92
C ALA A 49 -7.77 -3.07 2.22
N ARG A 50 -8.10 -4.21 2.81
CA ARG A 50 -7.83 -5.53 2.23
C ARG A 50 -8.69 -5.73 0.98
N LEU A 51 -8.07 -6.10 -0.14
CA LEU A 51 -8.78 -6.24 -1.41
C LEU A 51 -9.85 -7.33 -1.35
N ILE A 52 -9.53 -8.49 -0.79
CA ILE A 52 -10.46 -9.62 -0.70
C ILE A 52 -11.76 -9.31 0.07
N GLN A 53 -11.75 -8.28 0.91
CA GLN A 53 -12.89 -7.84 1.71
C GLN A 53 -13.74 -6.76 1.02
N GLN A 54 -13.30 -6.27 -0.15
CA GLN A 54 -14.02 -5.25 -0.90
C GLN A 54 -15.03 -5.87 -1.87
N PRO A 55 -16.05 -5.11 -2.28
CA PRO A 55 -16.90 -5.54 -3.41
C PRO A 55 -16.03 -5.88 -4.61
N HIS A 56 -16.31 -7.00 -5.27
CA HIS A 56 -15.50 -7.55 -6.38
C HIS A 56 -14.04 -7.86 -6.05
N GLY A 57 -13.65 -7.82 -4.76
CA GLY A 57 -12.26 -8.00 -4.32
C GLY A 57 -11.67 -9.34 -4.74
N ALA A 58 -12.45 -10.42 -4.71
CA ALA A 58 -12.02 -11.75 -5.16
C ALA A 58 -11.66 -11.77 -6.65
N GLU A 59 -12.44 -11.09 -7.50
CA GLU A 59 -12.17 -10.98 -8.94
C GLU A 59 -10.90 -10.19 -9.21
N VAL A 60 -10.72 -9.08 -8.48
CA VAL A 60 -9.50 -8.25 -8.55
C VAL A 60 -8.28 -9.04 -8.14
N VAL A 61 -8.34 -9.77 -7.02
CA VAL A 61 -7.24 -10.61 -6.54
C VAL A 61 -6.90 -11.71 -7.55
N CYS A 62 -7.90 -12.38 -8.11
CA CYS A 62 -7.71 -13.39 -9.16
C CYS A 62 -7.04 -12.79 -10.40
N GLY A 63 -7.48 -11.62 -10.87
CA GLY A 63 -6.87 -10.92 -12.00
C GLY A 63 -5.41 -10.55 -11.74
N ILE A 64 -5.07 -10.08 -10.53
CA ILE A 64 -3.70 -9.79 -10.12
C ILE A 64 -2.85 -11.06 -10.15
N ARG A 65 -3.35 -12.18 -9.60
CA ARG A 65 -2.64 -13.46 -9.58
C ARG A 65 -2.34 -13.97 -10.98
N ASN A 66 -3.33 -13.95 -11.86
CA ASN A 66 -3.14 -14.39 -13.24
C ASN A 66 -2.08 -13.55 -13.96
N ALA A 67 -2.14 -12.23 -13.82
CA ALA A 67 -1.13 -11.35 -14.42
C ALA A 67 0.28 -11.55 -13.84
N LEU A 68 0.40 -11.83 -12.54
CA LEU A 68 1.69 -12.07 -11.89
C LEU A 68 2.24 -13.45 -12.23
N SER A 69 1.41 -14.50 -12.32
CA SER A 69 1.87 -15.84 -12.67
C SER A 69 2.54 -15.87 -14.04
N GLU A 70 2.00 -15.18 -15.02
CA GLU A 70 2.60 -15.05 -16.36
C GLU A 70 3.98 -14.39 -16.33
N LEU A 71 4.19 -13.45 -15.40
CA LEU A 71 5.45 -12.70 -15.28
C LEU A 71 6.52 -13.45 -14.48
N PHE A 72 6.11 -14.35 -13.58
CA PHE A 72 7.00 -14.91 -12.55
C PHE A 72 7.12 -16.44 -12.58
N GLU A 73 6.63 -17.12 -13.61
CA GLU A 73 6.76 -18.58 -13.75
C GLU A 73 8.20 -19.14 -13.62
N ALA A 74 9.21 -18.27 -13.65
CA ALA A 74 10.63 -18.65 -13.63
C ALA A 74 11.41 -18.18 -12.40
N ALA A 75 10.78 -17.59 -11.38
CA ALA A 75 11.54 -16.90 -10.33
C ALA A 75 11.31 -17.48 -8.94
N ASP A 76 12.09 -18.51 -8.58
CA ASP A 76 12.19 -19.03 -7.21
C ASP A 76 12.66 -18.02 -6.15
N THR A 77 12.96 -16.78 -6.57
CA THR A 77 13.55 -15.74 -5.73
C THR A 77 12.57 -14.63 -5.38
N GLN A 78 11.29 -14.74 -5.77
CA GLN A 78 10.32 -13.66 -5.57
C GLN A 78 9.28 -14.05 -4.52
N PHE A 79 8.99 -13.12 -3.63
CA PHE A 79 7.90 -13.27 -2.69
C PHE A 79 6.63 -12.61 -3.23
N ILE A 80 5.60 -13.41 -3.42
CA ILE A 80 4.27 -12.94 -3.77
C ILE A 80 3.40 -12.98 -2.51
N TYR A 81 2.90 -11.83 -2.10
CA TYR A 81 2.03 -11.74 -0.92
C TYR A 81 0.81 -12.66 -1.04
N PRO A 82 0.40 -13.36 0.04
CA PRO A 82 -0.84 -14.13 0.06
C PRO A 82 -2.06 -13.26 -0.27
N ASP A 83 -3.11 -13.86 -0.83
CA ASP A 83 -4.31 -13.14 -1.27
C ASP A 83 -4.96 -12.33 -0.14
N GLU A 84 -4.97 -12.87 1.07
CA GLU A 84 -5.54 -12.24 2.25
C GLU A 84 -4.75 -11.01 2.69
N SER A 85 -3.50 -10.89 2.27
CA SER A 85 -2.62 -9.77 2.61
C SER A 85 -2.58 -8.69 1.53
N LEU A 86 -3.12 -8.96 0.34
CA LEU A 86 -3.23 -7.95 -0.72
C LEU A 86 -4.15 -6.81 -0.27
N HIS A 87 -3.63 -5.59 -0.33
CA HIS A 87 -4.33 -4.43 0.23
C HIS A 87 -3.99 -3.13 -0.51
N VAL A 88 -4.85 -2.15 -0.33
CA VAL A 88 -4.55 -0.75 -0.63
C VAL A 88 -4.11 -0.07 0.66
N SER A 89 -2.94 0.52 0.68
CA SER A 89 -2.43 1.27 1.84
C SER A 89 -3.08 2.65 1.87
N LEU A 90 -3.73 2.98 2.98
CA LEU A 90 -4.32 4.29 3.19
C LEU A 90 -3.30 5.25 3.80
N LEU A 91 -2.77 4.90 4.97
CA LEU A 91 -1.84 5.76 5.72
C LEU A 91 -0.94 4.94 6.63
N GLY A 92 0.34 5.31 6.73
CA GLY A 92 1.20 4.89 7.84
C GLY A 92 0.86 5.71 9.08
N CYS A 93 0.46 5.05 10.15
CA CYS A 93 -0.04 5.69 11.37
C CYS A 93 1.05 5.96 12.40
N THR A 94 2.22 5.36 12.25
CA THR A 94 3.37 5.56 13.13
C THR A 94 4.65 5.77 12.32
N GLN A 95 5.65 6.34 12.96
CA GLN A 95 6.99 6.32 12.40
C GLN A 95 7.51 4.88 12.33
N ARG A 96 8.36 4.63 11.34
CA ARG A 96 9.01 3.33 11.18
C ARG A 96 10.02 3.09 12.29
N LYS A 97 10.01 1.87 12.83
CA LYS A 97 10.90 1.42 13.92
C LYS A 97 11.63 0.16 13.47
N ASN A 98 12.80 -0.09 14.02
CA ASN A 98 13.56 -1.33 13.82
C ASN A 98 13.08 -2.49 14.71
N THR A 99 11.95 -2.35 15.38
CA THR A 99 11.33 -3.35 16.24
C THR A 99 9.84 -3.42 15.95
N ASN A 100 9.27 -4.62 16.07
CA ASN A 100 7.84 -4.89 15.91
C ASN A 100 7.05 -4.71 17.23
N VAL A 101 7.68 -4.17 18.25
CA VAL A 101 7.03 -3.97 19.55
C VAL A 101 6.28 -2.63 19.54
N PHE A 102 4.95 -2.71 19.62
CA PHE A 102 4.05 -1.59 19.80
C PHE A 102 3.21 -1.82 21.05
N GLU A 103 3.01 -0.77 21.82
CA GLU A 103 2.19 -0.86 23.01
C GLU A 103 0.70 -1.08 22.65
N HIS A 104 0.02 -1.96 23.37
CA HIS A 104 -1.41 -2.21 23.16
C HIS A 104 -2.26 -0.94 23.28
N ALA A 105 -1.90 -0.04 24.20
CA ALA A 105 -2.57 1.25 24.35
C ALA A 105 -2.46 2.10 23.09
N GLN A 106 -1.27 2.17 22.48
CA GLN A 106 -1.02 2.87 21.24
C GLN A 106 -1.85 2.26 20.09
N ILE A 107 -1.81 0.94 19.94
CA ILE A 107 -2.59 0.24 18.90
C ILE A 107 -4.08 0.54 19.05
N ASN A 108 -4.62 0.46 20.26
CA ASN A 108 -6.03 0.71 20.54
C ASN A 108 -6.44 2.16 20.27
N LYS A 109 -5.57 3.11 20.61
CA LYS A 109 -5.78 4.54 20.33
C LYS A 109 -5.85 4.81 18.83
N ILE A 110 -4.86 4.31 18.06
CA ILE A 110 -4.82 4.43 16.60
C ILE A 110 -6.07 3.79 15.99
N LYS A 111 -6.43 2.57 16.42
CA LYS A 111 -7.63 1.88 15.95
C LYS A 111 -8.90 2.70 16.17
N HIS A 112 -9.05 3.29 17.36
CA HIS A 112 -10.21 4.13 17.69
C HIS A 112 -10.31 5.36 16.80
N ILE A 113 -9.19 6.05 16.57
CA ILE A 113 -9.11 7.20 15.67
C ILE A 113 -9.50 6.77 14.25
N CYS A 114 -8.92 5.68 13.74
CA CYS A 114 -9.21 5.18 12.40
C CYS A 114 -10.70 4.86 12.21
N ILE A 115 -11.31 4.14 13.14
CA ILE A 115 -12.75 3.80 13.09
C ILE A 115 -13.58 5.08 13.05
N LYS A 116 -13.35 5.99 13.99
CA LYS A 116 -14.08 7.26 14.08
C LYS A 116 -14.01 8.10 12.80
N GLU A 117 -12.85 8.15 12.15
CA GLU A 117 -12.69 8.94 10.93
C GLU A 117 -13.27 8.22 9.70
N ILE A 118 -13.14 6.90 9.62
CA ILE A 118 -13.71 6.11 8.53
C ILE A 118 -15.24 6.18 8.54
N GLU A 119 -15.87 6.10 9.70
CA GLU A 119 -17.34 6.16 9.85
C GLU A 119 -17.95 7.49 9.41
N LYS A 120 -17.16 8.56 9.34
CA LYS A 120 -17.61 9.88 8.88
C LYS A 120 -17.60 10.04 7.36
N LYS A 121 -17.02 9.12 6.63
CA LYS A 121 -16.75 9.27 5.21
C LYS A 121 -17.55 8.28 4.37
N GLU A 122 -17.98 8.74 3.22
CA GLU A 122 -18.52 7.88 2.19
C GLU A 122 -17.42 6.98 1.60
N PRO A 123 -17.76 5.79 1.08
CA PRO A 123 -16.80 4.89 0.46
C PRO A 123 -15.99 5.58 -0.63
N ALA A 124 -14.71 5.28 -0.67
CA ALA A 124 -13.83 5.68 -1.74
C ALA A 124 -13.82 4.64 -2.86
N GLU A 125 -13.92 5.11 -4.09
CA GLU A 125 -13.77 4.29 -5.28
C GLU A 125 -12.36 4.46 -5.83
N ILE A 126 -11.66 3.34 -6.09
CA ILE A 126 -10.28 3.33 -6.57
C ILE A 126 -10.17 2.42 -7.78
N ILE A 127 -9.71 2.96 -8.90
CA ILE A 127 -9.33 2.17 -10.07
C ILE A 127 -7.90 1.68 -9.90
N LEU A 128 -7.68 0.38 -10.02
CA LEU A 128 -6.37 -0.23 -10.03
C LEU A 128 -5.89 -0.38 -11.48
N ARG A 129 -4.77 0.29 -11.84
CA ARG A 129 -4.26 0.28 -13.20
C ARG A 129 -2.77 0.56 -13.26
N GLY A 130 -2.05 -0.30 -14.00
CA GLY A 130 -0.61 -0.13 -14.18
C GLY A 130 0.20 -0.63 -13.00
N ILE A 131 1.50 -0.66 -13.18
CA ILE A 131 2.49 -1.18 -12.23
C ILE A 131 3.42 -0.05 -11.82
N GLY A 132 3.73 0.02 -10.54
CA GLY A 132 4.74 0.90 -9.98
C GLY A 132 5.81 0.11 -9.25
N ILE A 133 6.95 0.74 -8.99
CA ILE A 133 8.03 0.18 -8.21
C ILE A 133 8.51 1.20 -7.17
N VAL A 134 8.77 0.73 -5.95
CA VAL A 134 9.41 1.52 -4.90
C VAL A 134 10.38 0.63 -4.16
N GLY A 135 11.67 0.99 -4.19
CA GLY A 135 12.71 0.17 -3.62
C GLY A 135 12.73 -1.22 -4.26
N ASN A 136 12.40 -2.22 -3.47
CA ASN A 136 12.34 -3.63 -3.87
C ASN A 136 10.90 -4.17 -4.00
N GLN A 137 9.91 -3.30 -3.97
CA GLN A 137 8.50 -3.68 -4.01
C GLN A 137 7.87 -3.28 -5.33
N ILE A 138 7.17 -4.22 -5.94
CA ILE A 138 6.27 -3.98 -7.07
C ILE A 138 4.86 -3.80 -6.51
N PHE A 139 4.16 -2.78 -6.96
CA PHE A 139 2.79 -2.51 -6.55
C PHE A 139 1.91 -2.13 -7.75
N ILE A 140 0.61 -2.33 -7.61
CA ILE A 140 -0.37 -1.86 -8.57
C ILE A 140 -0.76 -0.42 -8.22
N GLN A 141 -0.79 0.43 -9.23
CA GLN A 141 -1.13 1.84 -9.04
C GLN A 141 -2.64 1.98 -8.80
N GLY A 142 -3.02 2.74 -7.77
CA GLY A 142 -4.40 3.05 -7.43
C GLY A 142 -4.74 4.51 -7.76
N PHE A 143 -5.86 4.72 -8.45
CA PHE A 143 -6.36 6.02 -8.86
C PHE A 143 -7.73 6.29 -8.23
N PRO A 144 -7.80 7.11 -7.17
CA PRO A 144 -9.07 7.51 -6.58
C PRO A 144 -9.97 8.20 -7.61
N GLN A 145 -11.26 7.84 -7.64
CA GLN A 145 -12.25 8.43 -8.53
C GLN A 145 -13.01 9.59 -7.90
N ASN A 146 -12.92 9.71 -6.60
CA ASN A 146 -13.51 10.80 -5.82
C ASN A 146 -12.51 11.31 -4.77
N ARG A 147 -12.86 12.40 -4.10
CA ARG A 147 -12.02 13.02 -3.07
C ARG A 147 -12.03 12.27 -1.73
N ASN A 148 -12.94 11.34 -1.54
CA ASN A 148 -13.15 10.68 -0.24
C ASN A 148 -11.88 10.01 0.27
N TRP A 149 -11.08 9.41 -0.62
CA TRP A 149 -9.81 8.80 -0.25
C TRP A 149 -8.81 9.82 0.31
N GLU A 150 -8.62 10.94 -0.37
CA GLU A 150 -7.66 11.97 0.05
C GLU A 150 -8.14 12.72 1.30
N GLU A 151 -9.43 13.03 1.36
CA GLU A 151 -10.02 13.63 2.54
C GLU A 151 -9.92 12.75 3.78
N LEU A 152 -10.12 11.43 3.63
CA LEU A 152 -9.92 10.47 4.71
C LEU A 152 -8.45 10.43 5.15
N ARG A 153 -7.51 10.42 4.21
CA ARG A 153 -6.07 10.43 4.54
C ARG A 153 -5.67 11.69 5.29
N VAL A 154 -6.16 12.84 4.86
CA VAL A 154 -5.87 14.12 5.52
C VAL A 154 -6.45 14.13 6.93
N SER A 155 -7.75 13.81 7.08
CA SER A 155 -8.38 13.83 8.41
C SER A 155 -7.76 12.82 9.38
N LEU A 156 -7.41 11.63 8.91
CA LEU A 156 -6.67 10.64 9.72
C LEU A 156 -5.29 11.15 10.14
N GLY A 157 -4.55 11.76 9.20
CA GLY A 157 -3.22 12.31 9.51
C GLY A 157 -3.29 13.42 10.55
N GLU A 158 -4.24 14.34 10.43
CA GLU A 158 -4.45 15.43 11.38
C GLU A 158 -4.82 14.90 12.78
N GLU A 159 -5.77 13.95 12.87
CA GLU A 159 -6.19 13.37 14.15
C GLU A 159 -5.06 12.57 14.83
N LEU A 160 -4.24 11.83 14.06
CA LEU A 160 -3.10 11.11 14.60
C LEU A 160 -2.04 12.08 15.13
N VAL A 161 -1.68 13.12 14.38
CA VAL A 161 -0.74 14.15 14.85
C VAL A 161 -1.25 14.85 16.10
N ASN A 162 -2.54 15.25 16.13
CA ASN A 162 -3.15 15.90 17.28
C ASN A 162 -3.19 14.97 18.52
N SER A 163 -3.19 13.68 18.30
CA SER A 163 -3.16 12.67 19.37
C SER A 163 -1.75 12.33 19.85
N GLY A 164 -0.70 12.84 19.18
CA GLY A 164 0.70 12.62 19.53
C GLY A 164 1.28 11.31 18.96
N GLU A 165 0.71 10.81 17.86
CA GLU A 165 1.21 9.63 17.13
C GLU A 165 2.04 10.00 15.88
#